data_2a764c3b87406780c1ce11a03ee6e785
#
_entry.id   2a764c3b87406780c1ce11a03ee6e785
#
_cell.length_a   1.000
_cell.length_b   1.000
_cell.length_c   1.000
_cell.angle_alpha   90.00
_cell.angle_beta   90.00
_cell.angle_gamma   90.00
#
_symmetry.space_group_name_H-M   'P 1'
#
loop_
_entity.id
_entity.type
_entity.pdbx_description
1 polymer ?
#
loop_
_entity_poly.entity_id
_entity_poly.type
_entity_poly.pdbx_seq_one_letter_code
_entity_poly.pdbx_strand_id
1 'polypeptide(L)'
;HLCDRRQRQMCIRDSGILMANGGAISIDTKELIRCRLGGQHLLTRRASNAEIAADLCGAQAQILRNALFTLQSRTGSSDFSGLLKTWTLRGTLHLIPESDLPLYVHQQGAAEDVCGTPRYGWMTKCGCALPPEREKAFARLMVQEIASGNDTREGLRQACQAAGMTANEEKMVFHGWGGVIGELALLGVICFQVQEKKAYRLCAPFAPMDAAEAELTLARRYFTHYGPASLRDAAYFFRVPQTKVKAWLKQLDAREISVDGRMYYATKDAPEGEMPHVRLLSGFDPMLLGYRKEDNPILPPEHLRGVFNLTGIVHPTVLAEGRIVARWREKDGKVELMPFENIGARTKKRIEREVEKWFEVKEIRWMEI
;
A
#
# COMPACT_ATOMS: atom_id res chain seq x y z
N HIS A 1 -4.81 46.33 9.28
CA HIS A 1 -5.84 45.30 8.96
C HIS A 1 -6.20 45.21 7.45
N LEU A 2 -5.91 46.23 6.64
CA LEU A 2 -6.18 46.24 5.17
C LEU A 2 -5.00 45.64 4.36
N CYS A 3 -3.77 45.68 4.86
CA CYS A 3 -2.61 45.05 4.22
C CYS A 3 -2.66 43.52 4.23
N ASP A 4 -3.19 42.90 5.30
CA ASP A 4 -3.25 41.47 5.47
C ASP A 4 -4.20 40.76 4.46
N ARG A 5 -5.31 41.42 4.09
CA ARG A 5 -6.25 40.89 3.07
C ARG A 5 -5.68 40.95 1.64
N ARG A 6 -4.90 41.97 1.29
CA ARG A 6 -4.27 42.04 -0.04
C ARG A 6 -3.11 41.11 -0.21
N GLN A 7 -2.31 40.89 0.83
CA GLN A 7 -1.24 39.87 0.81
C GLN A 7 -1.79 38.45 0.75
N ARG A 8 -2.86 38.13 1.49
CA ARG A 8 -3.54 36.82 1.35
C ARG A 8 -4.16 36.62 -0.03
N GLN A 9 -4.74 37.65 -0.65
CA GLN A 9 -5.27 37.56 -2.02
C GLN A 9 -4.17 37.44 -3.09
N MET A 10 -2.96 38.00 -2.87
CA MET A 10 -1.83 37.81 -3.79
C MET A 10 -1.22 36.41 -3.68
N CYS A 11 -1.07 35.87 -2.46
CA CYS A 11 -0.60 34.46 -2.26
C CYS A 11 -1.57 33.43 -2.84
N ILE A 12 -2.89 33.71 -2.84
CA ILE A 12 -3.91 32.84 -3.43
C ILE A 12 -3.86 32.83 -4.97
N ARG A 13 -3.48 33.94 -5.63
CA ARG A 13 -3.39 34.02 -7.10
C ARG A 13 -2.20 33.26 -7.68
N ASP A 14 -1.09 33.17 -6.95
CA ASP A 14 0.10 32.43 -7.41
C ASP A 14 0.04 30.92 -7.13
N SER A 15 -0.90 30.48 -6.29
CA SER A 15 -1.05 29.08 -5.89
C SER A 15 -2.05 28.25 -6.73
N GLY A 16 -2.67 28.81 -7.76
CA GLY A 16 -3.68 28.10 -8.58
C GLY A 16 -4.98 27.76 -7.85
N ILE A 17 -5.21 28.34 -6.66
CA ILE A 17 -6.42 28.13 -5.86
C ILE A 17 -7.45 29.23 -6.15
N LEU A 18 -8.58 28.86 -6.76
CA LEU A 18 -9.72 29.73 -6.97
C LEU A 18 -10.87 29.33 -6.02
N MET A 19 -11.43 30.30 -5.31
CA MET A 19 -12.65 30.08 -4.53
C MET A 19 -13.85 30.02 -5.48
N ALA A 20 -14.54 28.90 -5.57
CA ALA A 20 -15.77 28.78 -6.30
C ALA A 20 -16.94 29.41 -5.52
N ASN A 21 -17.92 30.02 -6.22
CA ASN A 21 -19.16 30.50 -5.61
C ASN A 21 -19.91 29.31 -4.99
N GLY A 22 -19.95 29.23 -3.64
CA GLY A 22 -20.64 28.17 -2.93
C GLY A 22 -19.80 27.43 -1.90
N GLY A 23 -18.55 27.85 -1.62
CA GLY A 23 -17.72 27.27 -0.54
C GLY A 23 -16.78 26.13 -0.93
N ALA A 24 -16.86 25.54 -2.12
CA ALA A 24 -15.89 24.55 -2.59
C ALA A 24 -14.59 25.23 -3.08
N ILE A 25 -13.44 24.69 -2.68
CA ILE A 25 -12.12 25.11 -3.17
C ILE A 25 -11.96 24.54 -4.58
N SER A 26 -11.55 25.39 -5.56
CA SER A 26 -11.21 24.92 -6.91
C SER A 26 -9.70 24.94 -7.12
N ILE A 27 -9.16 23.82 -7.62
CA ILE A 27 -7.75 23.67 -7.98
C ILE A 27 -7.63 23.05 -9.37
N ASP A 28 -6.48 23.19 -10.01
CA ASP A 28 -6.18 22.53 -11.28
C ASP A 28 -5.59 21.11 -11.07
N THR A 29 -5.44 20.36 -12.16
CA THR A 29 -4.86 19.00 -12.14
C THR A 29 -3.41 19.00 -11.63
N LYS A 30 -2.61 20.04 -11.88
CA LYS A 30 -1.23 20.12 -11.38
C LYS A 30 -1.19 20.23 -9.86
N GLU A 31 -2.06 21.08 -9.31
CA GLU A 31 -2.21 21.23 -7.86
C GLU A 31 -2.78 19.95 -7.21
N LEU A 32 -3.72 19.26 -7.86
CA LEU A 32 -4.18 17.95 -7.42
C LEU A 32 -3.01 16.96 -7.28
N ILE A 33 -2.13 16.89 -8.28
CA ILE A 33 -0.95 16.00 -8.25
C ILE A 33 -0.02 16.42 -7.12
N ARG A 34 0.26 17.72 -6.94
CA ARG A 34 1.08 18.24 -5.85
C ARG A 34 0.50 17.85 -4.48
N CYS A 35 -0.79 18.04 -4.27
CA CYS A 35 -1.49 17.68 -3.05
C CYS A 35 -1.32 16.19 -2.73
N ARG A 36 -1.52 15.31 -3.71
CA ARG A 36 -1.37 13.86 -3.55
C ARG A 36 0.06 13.44 -3.25
N LEU A 37 1.06 14.07 -3.89
CA LEU A 37 2.48 13.85 -3.57
C LEU A 37 2.81 14.30 -2.15
N GLY A 38 2.29 15.44 -1.71
CA GLY A 38 2.46 15.96 -0.36
C GLY A 38 1.82 15.06 0.70
N GLY A 39 0.57 14.68 0.50
CA GLY A 39 -0.17 13.79 1.40
C GLY A 39 0.50 12.43 1.56
N GLN A 40 1.12 11.91 0.50
CA GLN A 40 1.87 10.65 0.52
C GLN A 40 3.38 10.81 0.81
N HIS A 41 3.78 11.94 1.39
CA HIS A 41 5.15 12.21 1.87
C HIS A 41 6.26 12.16 0.81
N LEU A 42 5.92 12.48 -0.44
CA LEU A 42 6.88 12.55 -1.54
C LEU A 42 7.44 13.96 -1.79
N LEU A 43 6.87 15.00 -1.15
CA LEU A 43 7.41 16.37 -1.14
C LEU A 43 8.36 16.56 0.03
N THR A 44 7.94 16.17 1.24
CA THR A 44 8.70 16.30 2.49
C THR A 44 8.84 14.94 3.15
N ARG A 45 10.05 14.62 3.63
CA ARG A 45 10.31 13.35 4.29
C ARG A 45 9.75 13.30 5.70
N ARG A 46 9.31 12.11 6.10
CA ARG A 46 8.95 11.78 7.49
C ARG A 46 10.12 11.12 8.21
N ALA A 47 10.08 11.09 9.53
CA ALA A 47 11.12 10.51 10.34
C ALA A 47 11.07 8.98 10.41
N SER A 48 9.87 8.37 10.39
CA SER A 48 9.66 6.96 10.71
C SER A 48 8.95 6.19 9.59
N ASN A 49 9.45 5.00 9.24
CA ASN A 49 8.81 4.09 8.32
C ASN A 49 7.47 3.56 8.87
N ALA A 50 7.34 3.43 10.19
CA ALA A 50 6.08 3.02 10.82
C ALA A 50 4.99 4.10 10.67
N GLU A 51 5.35 5.39 10.83
CA GLU A 51 4.41 6.50 10.57
C GLU A 51 3.94 6.51 9.11
N ILE A 52 4.85 6.34 8.15
CA ILE A 52 4.48 6.25 6.72
C ILE A 52 3.56 5.06 6.46
N ALA A 53 3.86 3.90 7.04
CA ALA A 53 3.01 2.72 6.88
C ALA A 53 1.60 2.94 7.47
N ALA A 54 1.49 3.64 8.62
CA ALA A 54 0.20 4.03 9.19
C ALA A 54 -0.57 4.98 8.27
N ASP A 55 0.07 6.07 7.84
CA ASP A 55 -0.50 7.12 7.01
C ASP A 55 -0.99 6.57 5.66
N LEU A 56 -0.27 5.61 5.08
CA LEU A 56 -0.60 4.96 3.81
C LEU A 56 -1.58 3.78 3.95
N CYS A 57 -2.13 3.52 5.14
CA CYS A 57 -2.95 2.33 5.42
C CYS A 57 -2.23 1.02 5.04
N GLY A 58 -0.91 0.98 5.25
CA GLY A 58 -0.02 -0.10 4.92
C GLY A 58 0.67 0.02 3.56
N ALA A 59 1.90 -0.47 3.47
CA ALA A 59 2.64 -0.60 2.22
C ALA A 59 2.49 -2.01 1.65
N GLN A 60 1.99 -2.16 0.41
CA GLN A 60 1.70 -3.47 -0.18
C GLN A 60 2.96 -4.31 -0.36
N ALA A 61 3.03 -5.48 0.28
CA ALA A 61 4.23 -6.28 0.52
C ALA A 61 4.19 -7.70 -0.07
N GLN A 62 3.47 -7.91 -1.18
CA GLN A 62 3.55 -9.16 -1.95
C GLN A 62 4.98 -9.41 -2.45
N ILE A 63 5.68 -8.35 -2.82
CA ILE A 63 7.12 -8.32 -3.08
C ILE A 63 7.73 -7.42 -2.01
N LEU A 64 8.40 -8.00 -1.02
CA LEU A 64 8.85 -7.29 0.18
C LEU A 64 9.73 -6.08 -0.16
N ARG A 65 10.74 -6.25 -1.01
CA ARG A 65 11.64 -5.16 -1.41
C ARG A 65 10.91 -3.92 -1.94
N ASN A 66 9.76 -4.09 -2.62
CA ASN A 66 8.97 -2.97 -3.11
C ASN A 66 8.34 -2.19 -1.95
N ALA A 67 7.78 -2.88 -0.96
CA ALA A 67 7.21 -2.25 0.22
C ALA A 67 8.27 -1.52 1.05
N LEU A 68 9.45 -2.13 1.24
CA LEU A 68 10.57 -1.50 1.92
C LEU A 68 11.01 -0.23 1.19
N PHE A 69 11.16 -0.29 -0.14
CA PHE A 69 11.50 0.90 -0.94
C PHE A 69 10.39 1.97 -0.91
N THR A 70 9.11 1.56 -0.90
CA THR A 70 7.98 2.50 -0.72
C THR A 70 8.17 3.36 0.55
N LEU A 71 8.51 2.73 1.67
CA LEU A 71 8.68 3.41 2.94
C LEU A 71 10.00 4.22 2.96
N GLN A 72 11.10 3.58 2.59
CA GLN A 72 12.42 4.20 2.57
C GLN A 72 12.48 5.44 1.66
N SER A 73 11.84 5.43 0.49
CA SER A 73 11.83 6.56 -0.43
C SER A 73 11.14 7.80 0.16
N ARG A 74 10.30 7.63 1.19
CA ARG A 74 9.55 8.68 1.89
C ARG A 74 10.21 9.15 3.18
N THR A 75 11.08 8.34 3.77
CA THR A 75 11.79 8.66 5.02
C THR A 75 13.29 8.88 4.81
N GLY A 76 13.91 8.13 3.91
CA GLY A 76 15.36 8.00 3.80
C GLY A 76 15.96 7.02 4.82
N SER A 77 15.14 6.39 5.67
CA SER A 77 15.54 5.46 6.72
C SER A 77 15.43 4.01 6.27
N SER A 78 16.38 3.18 6.67
CA SER A 78 16.32 1.71 6.53
C SER A 78 15.91 1.01 7.83
N ASP A 79 15.43 1.76 8.83
CA ASP A 79 14.86 1.19 10.05
C ASP A 79 13.39 0.80 9.82
N PHE A 80 13.11 -0.48 9.84
CA PHE A 80 11.77 -1.06 9.69
C PHE A 80 11.26 -1.68 10.99
N SER A 81 11.85 -1.32 12.13
CA SER A 81 11.38 -1.76 13.44
C SER A 81 9.94 -1.31 13.71
N GLY A 82 9.22 -2.05 14.54
CA GLY A 82 7.80 -1.77 14.85
C GLY A 82 6.83 -2.08 13.69
N LEU A 83 7.30 -2.68 12.59
CA LEU A 83 6.46 -3.15 11.50
C LEU A 83 6.22 -4.65 11.58
N LEU A 84 5.06 -5.07 11.12
CA LEU A 84 4.75 -6.45 10.80
C LEU A 84 4.20 -6.58 9.37
N LYS A 85 4.25 -7.78 8.82
CA LYS A 85 3.64 -8.09 7.53
C LYS A 85 2.49 -9.07 7.72
N THR A 86 1.31 -8.71 7.22
CA THR A 86 0.12 -9.57 7.30
C THR A 86 -0.87 -9.27 6.16
N TRP A 87 -1.91 -10.10 6.03
CA TRP A 87 -3.02 -9.83 5.14
C TRP A 87 -3.91 -8.71 5.69
N THR A 88 -4.19 -7.72 4.87
CA THR A 88 -5.03 -6.56 5.23
C THR A 88 -5.97 -6.18 4.09
N LEU A 89 -6.00 -4.92 3.69
CA LEU A 89 -6.86 -4.39 2.64
C LEU A 89 -6.76 -5.21 1.34
N ARG A 90 -7.88 -5.38 0.67
CA ARG A 90 -8.01 -6.07 -0.62
C ARG A 90 -7.56 -7.54 -0.62
N GLY A 91 -7.36 -8.15 0.57
CA GLY A 91 -6.84 -9.51 0.70
C GLY A 91 -5.39 -9.67 0.22
N THR A 92 -4.58 -8.62 0.33
CA THR A 92 -3.16 -8.62 -0.02
C THR A 92 -2.27 -8.39 1.20
N LEU A 93 -1.01 -8.83 1.12
CA LEU A 93 -0.02 -8.64 2.18
C LEU A 93 0.43 -7.17 2.21
N HIS A 94 0.47 -6.59 3.41
CA HIS A 94 1.01 -5.24 3.64
C HIS A 94 2.00 -5.24 4.81
N LEU A 95 2.94 -4.29 4.78
CA LEU A 95 3.64 -3.83 5.97
C LEU A 95 2.77 -2.79 6.66
N ILE A 96 2.49 -3.00 7.93
CA ILE A 96 1.75 -2.09 8.80
C ILE A 96 2.49 -1.94 10.12
N PRO A 97 2.29 -0.84 10.88
CA PRO A 97 2.72 -0.78 12.27
C PRO A 97 2.09 -1.90 13.08
N GLU A 98 2.81 -2.45 14.03
CA GLU A 98 2.27 -3.48 14.95
C GLU A 98 1.05 -2.97 15.72
N SER A 99 1.06 -1.70 16.12
CA SER A 99 -0.07 -1.04 16.79
C SER A 99 -1.33 -0.92 15.93
N ASP A 100 -1.21 -1.05 14.61
CA ASP A 100 -2.34 -0.95 13.69
C ASP A 100 -3.03 -2.29 13.41
N LEU A 101 -2.50 -3.39 13.96
CA LEU A 101 -3.11 -4.71 13.74
C LEU A 101 -4.62 -4.75 14.06
N PRO A 102 -5.12 -4.10 15.15
CA PRO A 102 -6.56 -4.05 15.45
C PRO A 102 -7.43 -3.37 14.39
N LEU A 103 -6.87 -2.49 13.56
CA LEU A 103 -7.59 -1.86 12.45
C LEU A 103 -7.96 -2.86 11.34
N TYR A 104 -7.25 -3.97 11.24
CA TYR A 104 -7.41 -4.98 10.18
C TYR A 104 -7.93 -6.32 10.71
N VAL A 105 -7.60 -6.62 11.98
CA VAL A 105 -8.06 -7.80 12.72
C VAL A 105 -8.71 -7.29 13.99
N HIS A 106 -10.01 -7.14 13.95
CA HIS A 106 -10.76 -6.42 15.01
C HIS A 106 -10.76 -7.13 16.37
N GLN A 107 -10.57 -8.46 16.35
CA GLN A 107 -10.47 -9.28 17.56
C GLN A 107 -9.45 -10.39 17.29
N GLN A 108 -8.54 -10.59 18.25
CA GLN A 108 -7.58 -11.68 18.19
C GLN A 108 -8.26 -13.01 18.43
N GLY A 109 -8.02 -13.96 17.52
CA GLY A 109 -8.48 -15.35 17.66
C GLY A 109 -7.40 -16.28 18.20
N ALA A 110 -7.71 -17.57 18.19
CA ALA A 110 -6.82 -18.67 18.57
C ALA A 110 -6.67 -19.69 17.45
N ALA A 111 -5.79 -20.69 17.61
CA ALA A 111 -5.63 -21.77 16.65
C ALA A 111 -6.91 -22.62 16.47
N GLU A 112 -7.76 -22.68 17.50
CA GLU A 112 -9.06 -23.35 17.50
C GLU A 112 -10.10 -22.67 16.64
N ASP A 113 -9.93 -21.37 16.34
CA ASP A 113 -10.86 -20.58 15.53
C ASP A 113 -10.62 -20.73 14.03
N VAL A 114 -9.59 -21.48 13.63
CA VAL A 114 -9.40 -21.92 12.24
C VAL A 114 -10.58 -22.81 11.86
N CYS A 115 -11.40 -22.35 10.92
CA CYS A 115 -12.74 -22.91 10.74
C CYS A 115 -12.90 -23.81 9.50
N GLY A 116 -11.85 -24.09 8.76
CA GLY A 116 -11.93 -24.92 7.55
C GLY A 116 -12.84 -24.35 6.47
N THR A 117 -13.30 -23.13 6.65
CA THR A 117 -14.10 -22.47 5.62
C THR A 117 -13.16 -22.06 4.49
N PRO A 118 -13.25 -22.70 3.32
CA PRO A 118 -12.39 -22.35 2.21
C PRO A 118 -12.61 -20.88 1.90
N ARG A 119 -11.58 -20.07 2.14
CA ARG A 119 -11.56 -18.62 1.87
C ARG A 119 -11.88 -18.31 0.42
N TYR A 120 -11.66 -19.28 -0.42
CA TYR A 120 -11.91 -19.24 -1.85
C TYR A 120 -12.93 -20.31 -2.20
N GLY A 121 -14.11 -19.93 -2.66
CA GLY A 121 -15.20 -20.84 -3.00
C GLY A 121 -14.84 -21.92 -4.05
N TRP A 122 -13.72 -21.77 -4.77
CA TRP A 122 -13.18 -22.80 -5.65
C TRP A 122 -12.56 -23.97 -4.87
N MET A 123 -12.01 -23.75 -3.68
CA MET A 123 -11.41 -24.80 -2.83
C MET A 123 -12.49 -25.82 -2.39
N THR A 124 -13.69 -25.34 -2.08
CA THR A 124 -14.83 -26.20 -1.76
C THR A 124 -15.27 -27.02 -2.98
N LYS A 125 -15.27 -26.38 -4.16
CA LYS A 125 -15.68 -27.04 -5.42
C LYS A 125 -14.70 -28.12 -5.89
N CYS A 126 -13.43 -28.04 -5.50
CA CYS A 126 -12.41 -29.02 -5.85
C CYS A 126 -12.32 -30.21 -4.88
N GLY A 127 -13.17 -30.28 -3.85
CA GLY A 127 -13.11 -31.33 -2.83
C GLY A 127 -11.80 -31.31 -2.01
N CYS A 128 -11.12 -30.16 -1.98
CA CYS A 128 -9.80 -29.98 -1.37
C CYS A 128 -9.88 -29.47 0.09
N ALA A 129 -11.06 -29.36 0.69
CA ALA A 129 -11.19 -28.94 2.08
C ALA A 129 -10.65 -30.02 3.03
N LEU A 130 -9.80 -29.59 3.98
CA LEU A 130 -9.40 -30.45 5.09
C LEU A 130 -10.58 -30.63 6.05
N PRO A 131 -10.67 -31.81 6.74
CA PRO A 131 -11.57 -31.93 7.87
C PRO A 131 -11.22 -30.85 8.92
N PRO A 132 -12.20 -30.15 9.51
CA PRO A 132 -11.95 -29.04 10.44
C PRO A 132 -11.01 -29.41 11.60
N GLU A 133 -11.20 -30.59 12.19
CA GLU A 133 -10.33 -31.04 13.29
C GLU A 133 -8.88 -31.27 12.86
N ARG A 134 -8.66 -31.70 11.62
CA ARG A 134 -7.34 -31.90 11.05
C ARG A 134 -6.64 -30.56 10.81
N GLU A 135 -7.39 -29.59 10.34
CA GLU A 135 -6.92 -28.22 10.10
C GLU A 135 -6.53 -27.52 11.42
N LYS A 136 -7.37 -27.63 12.45
CA LYS A 136 -7.07 -27.14 13.80
C LYS A 136 -5.86 -27.82 14.42
N ALA A 137 -5.69 -29.14 14.18
CA ALA A 137 -4.50 -29.85 14.65
C ALA A 137 -3.21 -29.28 14.06
N PHE A 138 -3.18 -28.99 12.75
CA PHE A 138 -2.03 -28.34 12.12
C PHE A 138 -1.86 -26.90 12.59
N ALA A 139 -2.94 -26.15 12.80
CA ALA A 139 -2.88 -24.80 13.33
C ALA A 139 -2.24 -24.76 14.72
N ARG A 140 -2.67 -25.62 15.65
CA ARG A 140 -2.07 -25.76 16.99
C ARG A 140 -0.58 -26.12 16.91
N LEU A 141 -0.23 -27.11 16.08
CA LEU A 141 1.16 -27.51 15.89
C LEU A 141 2.01 -26.32 15.38
N MET A 142 1.55 -25.59 14.36
CA MET A 142 2.28 -24.43 13.84
C MET A 142 2.49 -23.35 14.89
N VAL A 143 1.49 -23.06 15.72
CA VAL A 143 1.60 -22.08 16.81
C VAL A 143 2.65 -22.53 17.84
N GLN A 144 2.65 -23.81 18.21
CA GLN A 144 3.64 -24.39 19.14
C GLN A 144 5.05 -24.34 18.56
N GLU A 145 5.22 -24.72 17.31
CA GLU A 145 6.51 -24.69 16.60
C GLU A 145 7.07 -23.27 16.50
N ILE A 146 6.24 -22.30 16.13
CA ILE A 146 6.65 -20.88 16.09
C ILE A 146 7.04 -20.39 17.47
N ALA A 147 6.30 -20.75 18.52
CA ALA A 147 6.61 -20.39 19.91
C ALA A 147 7.94 -20.99 20.38
N SER A 148 8.33 -22.16 19.88
CA SER A 148 9.60 -22.83 20.19
C SER A 148 10.77 -22.39 19.31
N GLY A 149 10.55 -21.46 18.35
CA GLY A 149 11.59 -20.94 17.47
C GLY A 149 11.73 -21.64 16.11
N ASN A 150 10.90 -22.65 15.82
CA ASN A 150 10.80 -23.22 14.48
C ASN A 150 9.80 -22.42 13.65
N ASP A 151 10.24 -21.25 13.19
CA ASP A 151 9.40 -20.18 12.65
C ASP A 151 9.40 -20.06 11.12
N THR A 152 10.21 -20.88 10.44
CA THR A 152 10.29 -20.83 8.97
C THR A 152 9.19 -21.66 8.31
N ARG A 153 8.75 -21.24 7.10
CA ARG A 153 7.76 -22.02 6.33
C ARG A 153 8.21 -23.45 6.08
N GLU A 154 9.50 -23.67 5.86
CA GLU A 154 10.06 -24.99 5.63
C GLU A 154 10.07 -25.82 6.91
N GLY A 155 10.50 -25.25 8.04
CA GLY A 155 10.47 -25.93 9.34
C GLY A 155 9.06 -26.34 9.75
N LEU A 156 8.07 -25.45 9.59
CA LEU A 156 6.66 -25.76 9.84
C LEU A 156 6.14 -26.90 8.94
N ARG A 157 6.56 -26.92 7.66
CA ARG A 157 6.19 -28.01 6.74
C ARG A 157 6.73 -29.36 7.24
N GLN A 158 7.99 -29.39 7.61
CA GLN A 158 8.65 -30.61 8.13
C GLN A 158 8.00 -31.10 9.43
N ALA A 159 7.66 -30.19 10.35
CA ALA A 159 6.93 -30.52 11.56
C ALA A 159 5.55 -31.13 11.28
N CYS A 160 4.79 -30.52 10.36
CA CYS A 160 3.50 -31.06 9.94
C CYS A 160 3.62 -32.44 9.25
N GLN A 161 4.66 -32.64 8.42
CA GLN A 161 4.93 -33.94 7.79
C GLN A 161 5.28 -35.00 8.84
N ALA A 162 6.10 -34.68 9.84
CA ALA A 162 6.40 -35.55 10.96
C ALA A 162 5.15 -35.90 11.78
N ALA A 163 4.18 -35.01 11.86
CA ALA A 163 2.85 -35.26 12.47
C ALA A 163 1.86 -35.97 11.52
N GLY A 164 2.35 -36.56 10.42
CA GLY A 164 1.56 -37.36 9.50
C GLY A 164 0.73 -36.55 8.46
N MET A 165 1.20 -35.37 8.08
CA MET A 165 0.59 -34.60 6.99
C MET A 165 0.81 -35.31 5.65
N THR A 166 -0.27 -35.62 4.93
CA THR A 166 -0.20 -36.21 3.60
C THR A 166 0.16 -35.18 2.53
N ALA A 167 0.64 -35.62 1.37
CA ALA A 167 0.97 -34.73 0.26
C ALA A 167 -0.25 -33.94 -0.28
N ASN A 168 -1.47 -34.44 -0.13
CA ASN A 168 -2.67 -33.73 -0.50
C ASN A 168 -3.04 -32.66 0.54
N GLU A 169 -2.91 -32.97 1.83
CA GLU A 169 -3.09 -31.99 2.91
C GLU A 169 -2.07 -30.87 2.81
N GLU A 170 -0.83 -31.16 2.47
CA GLU A 170 0.24 -30.16 2.32
C GLU A 170 -0.15 -29.06 1.31
N LYS A 171 -0.75 -29.44 0.17
CA LYS A 171 -1.23 -28.47 -0.84
C LYS A 171 -2.25 -27.48 -0.28
N MET A 172 -3.02 -27.88 0.71
CA MET A 172 -4.05 -27.08 1.35
C MET A 172 -3.47 -26.26 2.52
N VAL A 173 -2.77 -26.94 3.43
CA VAL A 173 -2.16 -26.34 4.62
C VAL A 173 -1.17 -25.24 4.23
N PHE A 174 -0.33 -25.51 3.22
CA PHE A 174 0.68 -24.58 2.70
C PHE A 174 0.31 -23.99 1.34
N HIS A 175 -0.97 -23.76 1.09
CA HIS A 175 -1.40 -23.18 -0.19
C HIS A 175 -0.75 -21.81 -0.45
N GLY A 176 -0.39 -21.52 -1.70
CA GLY A 176 0.29 -20.28 -2.09
C GLY A 176 -0.46 -18.99 -1.74
N TRP A 177 -1.79 -19.06 -1.65
CA TRP A 177 -2.69 -17.96 -1.30
C TRP A 177 -3.05 -17.91 0.19
N GLY A 178 -2.33 -18.64 1.05
CA GLY A 178 -2.48 -18.56 2.49
C GLY A 178 -2.54 -19.92 3.18
N GLY A 179 -3.53 -20.74 2.91
CA GLY A 179 -3.78 -21.98 3.65
C GLY A 179 -3.99 -21.73 5.15
N VAL A 180 -3.65 -22.68 6.01
CA VAL A 180 -3.75 -22.55 7.47
C VAL A 180 -2.94 -21.36 8.00
N ILE A 181 -1.76 -21.12 7.44
CA ILE A 181 -0.93 -19.95 7.79
C ILE A 181 -1.69 -18.63 7.51
N GLY A 182 -2.39 -18.57 6.39
CA GLY A 182 -3.20 -17.40 6.05
C GLY A 182 -4.35 -17.16 7.01
N GLU A 183 -5.02 -18.22 7.45
CA GLU A 183 -6.09 -18.12 8.43
C GLU A 183 -5.58 -17.69 9.80
N LEU A 184 -4.49 -18.30 10.30
CA LEU A 184 -3.84 -17.87 11.54
C LEU A 184 -3.44 -16.40 11.50
N ALA A 185 -2.94 -15.92 10.37
CA ALA A 185 -2.57 -14.51 10.23
C ALA A 185 -3.78 -13.56 10.22
N LEU A 186 -4.91 -13.98 9.66
CA LEU A 186 -6.13 -13.18 9.68
C LEU A 186 -6.89 -13.21 11.00
N LEU A 187 -6.66 -14.27 11.79
CA LEU A 187 -7.09 -14.33 13.17
C LEU A 187 -6.17 -13.51 14.09
N GLY A 188 -5.09 -12.91 13.57
CA GLY A 188 -4.13 -12.17 14.38
C GLY A 188 -3.35 -13.05 15.36
N VAL A 189 -3.28 -14.37 15.10
CA VAL A 189 -2.50 -15.30 15.91
C VAL A 189 -1.02 -15.21 15.57
N ILE A 190 -0.73 -15.16 14.27
CA ILE A 190 0.64 -15.03 13.75
C ILE A 190 0.73 -13.86 12.76
N CYS A 191 1.94 -13.38 12.54
CA CYS A 191 2.29 -12.48 11.45
C CYS A 191 3.61 -12.90 10.80
N PHE A 192 3.90 -12.37 9.62
CA PHE A 192 5.20 -12.57 8.99
C PHE A 192 6.24 -11.63 9.60
N GLN A 193 7.44 -12.13 9.75
CA GLN A 193 8.61 -11.29 10.01
C GLN A 193 8.95 -10.45 8.77
N VAL A 194 9.52 -9.26 8.99
CA VAL A 194 9.91 -8.33 7.92
C VAL A 194 11.30 -8.72 7.40
N GLN A 195 11.36 -9.81 6.65
CA GLN A 195 12.60 -10.36 6.08
C GLN A 195 12.31 -11.12 4.77
N GLU A 196 13.35 -11.32 3.94
CA GLU A 196 13.23 -11.99 2.64
C GLU A 196 12.79 -13.46 2.78
N LYS A 197 13.41 -14.24 3.69
CA LYS A 197 12.94 -15.60 4.00
C LYS A 197 11.57 -15.53 4.69
N LYS A 198 10.63 -16.35 4.22
CA LYS A 198 9.31 -16.45 4.85
C LYS A 198 9.45 -17.11 6.23
N ALA A 199 9.39 -16.28 7.24
CA ALA A 199 9.34 -16.67 8.64
C ALA A 199 8.16 -15.97 9.33
N TYR A 200 7.71 -16.52 10.42
CA TYR A 200 6.53 -16.12 11.16
C TYR A 200 6.89 -15.83 12.61
N ARG A 201 6.06 -15.08 13.29
CA ARG A 201 6.09 -14.92 14.74
C ARG A 201 4.67 -14.84 15.28
N LEU A 202 4.51 -15.10 16.55
CA LEU A 202 3.26 -14.85 17.23
C LEU A 202 2.99 -13.34 17.26
N CYS A 203 1.74 -12.94 17.06
CA CYS A 203 1.32 -11.56 17.29
C CYS A 203 1.28 -11.28 18.80
N ALA A 204 1.69 -10.09 19.21
CA ALA A 204 1.46 -9.65 20.57
C ALA A 204 -0.06 -9.54 20.85
N PRO A 205 -0.52 -9.76 22.08
CA PRO A 205 -1.90 -9.52 22.45
C PRO A 205 -2.31 -8.06 22.19
N PHE A 206 -3.52 -7.85 21.68
CA PHE A 206 -4.08 -6.53 21.47
C PHE A 206 -5.55 -6.44 21.92
N ALA A 207 -5.97 -5.24 22.27
CA ALA A 207 -7.35 -4.99 22.65
C ALA A 207 -8.28 -5.06 21.42
N PRO A 208 -9.49 -5.64 21.54
CA PRO A 208 -10.48 -5.62 20.48
C PRO A 208 -10.84 -4.19 20.05
N MET A 209 -11.13 -4.02 18.77
CA MET A 209 -11.56 -2.75 18.19
C MET A 209 -12.89 -2.94 17.44
N ASP A 210 -13.79 -1.97 17.56
CA ASP A 210 -15.03 -1.99 16.79
C ASP A 210 -14.74 -1.86 15.29
N ALA A 211 -15.40 -2.69 14.48
CA ALA A 211 -15.16 -2.75 13.04
C ALA A 211 -15.53 -1.44 12.32
N ALA A 212 -16.58 -0.75 12.76
CA ALA A 212 -17.00 0.52 12.16
C ALA A 212 -16.03 1.64 12.53
N GLU A 213 -15.50 1.65 13.75
CA GLU A 213 -14.46 2.57 14.21
C GLU A 213 -13.16 2.35 13.43
N ALA A 214 -12.73 1.09 13.24
CA ALA A 214 -11.56 0.73 12.45
C ALA A 214 -11.69 1.20 10.99
N GLU A 215 -12.83 0.93 10.37
CA GLU A 215 -13.11 1.40 9.00
C GLU A 215 -13.09 2.93 8.89
N LEU A 216 -13.69 3.65 9.84
CA LEU A 216 -13.72 5.11 9.83
C LEU A 216 -12.31 5.70 10.04
N THR A 217 -11.49 5.06 10.87
CA THR A 217 -10.09 5.43 11.08
C THR A 217 -9.29 5.26 9.79
N LEU A 218 -9.43 4.13 9.10
CA LEU A 218 -8.76 3.91 7.80
C LEU A 218 -9.27 4.88 6.73
N ALA A 219 -10.57 5.16 6.68
CA ALA A 219 -11.14 6.14 5.77
C ALA A 219 -10.60 7.56 6.05
N ARG A 220 -10.46 7.96 7.32
CA ARG A 220 -9.84 9.22 7.72
C ARG A 220 -8.40 9.31 7.23
N ARG A 221 -7.58 8.27 7.46
CA ARG A 221 -6.19 8.22 6.95
C ARG A 221 -6.15 8.35 5.43
N TYR A 222 -7.03 7.64 4.74
CA TYR A 222 -7.10 7.72 3.27
C TYR A 222 -7.40 9.14 2.79
N PHE A 223 -8.44 9.81 3.29
CA PHE A 223 -8.76 11.17 2.86
C PHE A 223 -7.77 12.22 3.37
N THR A 224 -6.96 11.91 4.38
CA THR A 224 -5.84 12.75 4.85
C THR A 224 -4.61 12.61 3.93
N HIS A 225 -4.24 11.39 3.57
CA HIS A 225 -2.94 11.12 2.92
C HIS A 225 -3.04 10.83 1.42
N TYR A 226 -4.21 10.39 0.94
CA TYR A 226 -4.48 10.23 -0.48
C TYR A 226 -5.33 11.38 -1.06
N GLY A 227 -5.85 12.24 -0.18
CA GLY A 227 -6.62 13.41 -0.59
C GLY A 227 -5.81 14.43 -1.40
N PRO A 228 -6.49 15.17 -2.32
CA PRO A 228 -7.88 15.05 -2.74
C PRO A 228 -8.17 13.77 -3.51
N ALA A 229 -9.19 13.02 -3.08
CA ALA A 229 -9.60 11.76 -3.69
C ALA A 229 -11.10 11.75 -4.02
N SER A 230 -11.49 11.15 -5.15
CA SER A 230 -12.89 11.01 -5.54
C SER A 230 -13.57 9.86 -4.78
N LEU A 231 -14.93 9.85 -4.80
CA LEU A 231 -15.70 8.70 -4.31
C LEU A 231 -15.31 7.39 -5.02
N ARG A 232 -14.99 7.48 -6.32
CA ARG A 232 -14.57 6.33 -7.12
C ARG A 232 -13.20 5.80 -6.69
N ASP A 233 -12.26 6.71 -6.38
CA ASP A 233 -10.92 6.34 -5.90
C ASP A 233 -11.03 5.59 -4.56
N ALA A 234 -11.76 6.13 -3.59
CA ALA A 234 -11.94 5.50 -2.29
C ALA A 234 -12.68 4.16 -2.39
N ALA A 235 -13.76 4.10 -3.18
CA ALA A 235 -14.49 2.85 -3.44
C ALA A 235 -13.61 1.77 -4.06
N TYR A 236 -12.72 2.15 -4.98
CA TYR A 236 -11.73 1.27 -5.60
C TYR A 236 -10.67 0.81 -4.59
N PHE A 237 -10.11 1.74 -3.80
CA PHE A 237 -9.08 1.45 -2.81
C PHE A 237 -9.55 0.47 -1.74
N PHE A 238 -10.74 0.71 -1.17
CA PHE A 238 -11.31 -0.12 -0.10
C PHE A 238 -12.12 -1.32 -0.59
N ARG A 239 -12.42 -1.40 -1.90
CA ARG A 239 -13.33 -2.38 -2.48
C ARG A 239 -14.73 -2.37 -1.84
N VAL A 240 -15.27 -1.18 -1.66
CA VAL A 240 -16.60 -0.96 -1.09
C VAL A 240 -17.48 -0.15 -2.04
N PRO A 241 -18.81 -0.21 -1.88
CA PRO A 241 -19.72 0.65 -2.65
C PRO A 241 -19.50 2.14 -2.34
N GLN A 242 -19.72 3.03 -3.32
CA GLN A 242 -19.65 4.48 -3.11
C GLN A 242 -20.63 5.00 -2.05
N THR A 243 -21.74 4.32 -1.83
CA THR A 243 -22.70 4.64 -0.75
C THR A 243 -22.05 4.54 0.62
N LYS A 244 -21.19 3.55 0.86
CA LYS A 244 -20.42 3.41 2.10
C LYS A 244 -19.40 4.54 2.24
N VAL A 245 -18.70 4.90 1.17
CA VAL A 245 -17.77 6.04 1.15
C VAL A 245 -18.49 7.35 1.51
N LYS A 246 -19.67 7.58 0.95
CA LYS A 246 -20.51 8.75 1.29
C LYS A 246 -20.90 8.77 2.78
N ALA A 247 -21.18 7.61 3.36
CA ALA A 247 -21.50 7.52 4.79
C ALA A 247 -20.27 7.86 5.67
N TRP A 248 -19.07 7.46 5.28
CA TRP A 248 -17.84 7.88 5.97
C TRP A 248 -17.60 9.39 5.86
N LEU A 249 -17.71 9.97 4.66
CA LEU A 249 -17.48 11.40 4.45
C LEU A 249 -18.40 12.30 5.29
N LYS A 250 -19.63 11.87 5.58
CA LYS A 250 -20.54 12.56 6.49
C LYS A 250 -20.03 12.63 7.93
N GLN A 251 -19.14 11.71 8.33
CA GLN A 251 -18.57 11.60 9.68
C GLN A 251 -17.16 12.18 9.78
N LEU A 252 -16.49 12.45 8.64
CA LEU A 252 -15.08 12.81 8.59
C LEU A 252 -14.80 14.30 8.50
N ASP A 253 -15.82 15.14 8.44
CA ASP A 253 -15.67 16.60 8.19
C ASP A 253 -14.75 16.88 6.98
N ALA A 254 -14.98 16.13 5.90
CA ALA A 254 -14.16 16.22 4.69
C ALA A 254 -14.58 17.44 3.86
N ARG A 255 -13.57 18.19 3.40
CA ARG A 255 -13.79 19.33 2.51
C ARG A 255 -13.99 18.89 1.08
N GLU A 256 -14.89 19.58 0.38
CA GLU A 256 -15.13 19.42 -1.03
C GLU A 256 -14.15 20.27 -1.85
N ILE A 257 -13.52 19.63 -2.84
CA ILE A 257 -12.53 20.26 -3.71
C ILE A 257 -12.92 19.98 -5.16
N SER A 258 -13.14 21.03 -5.94
CA SER A 258 -13.43 20.91 -7.37
C SER A 258 -12.13 20.90 -8.17
N VAL A 259 -11.96 19.89 -9.04
CA VAL A 259 -10.86 19.80 -10.00
C VAL A 259 -11.44 19.57 -11.38
N ASP A 260 -11.28 20.52 -12.28
CA ASP A 260 -11.81 20.47 -13.64
C ASP A 260 -13.30 20.06 -13.70
N GLY A 261 -14.11 20.58 -12.76
CA GLY A 261 -15.55 20.31 -12.66
C GLY A 261 -15.90 18.96 -12.02
N ARG A 262 -14.93 18.19 -11.53
CA ARG A 262 -15.13 16.93 -10.78
C ARG A 262 -14.94 17.17 -9.30
N MET A 263 -15.74 16.49 -8.47
CA MET A 263 -15.68 16.61 -7.02
C MET A 263 -14.72 15.60 -6.40
N TYR A 264 -13.85 16.11 -5.53
CA TYR A 264 -12.89 15.38 -4.71
C TYR A 264 -13.04 15.76 -3.24
N TYR A 265 -12.45 14.98 -2.34
CA TYR A 265 -12.57 15.13 -0.89
C TYR A 265 -11.20 15.01 -0.22
N ALA A 266 -10.98 15.83 0.81
CA ALA A 266 -9.81 15.73 1.69
C ALA A 266 -10.19 16.15 3.11
N THR A 267 -9.59 15.55 4.13
CA THR A 267 -9.80 15.89 5.54
C THR A 267 -8.75 16.84 6.09
N LYS A 268 -7.70 17.12 5.32
CA LYS A 268 -6.60 18.00 5.72
C LYS A 268 -6.05 18.75 4.50
N ASP A 269 -5.43 19.89 4.73
CA ASP A 269 -4.62 20.57 3.71
C ASP A 269 -3.41 19.72 3.34
N ALA A 270 -3.08 19.70 2.06
CA ALA A 270 -1.85 19.08 1.62
C ALA A 270 -0.65 19.86 2.18
N PRO A 271 0.41 19.14 2.61
CA PRO A 271 1.64 19.79 3.01
C PRO A 271 2.18 20.71 1.90
N GLU A 272 2.78 21.81 2.30
CA GLU A 272 3.51 22.70 1.38
C GLU A 272 4.75 21.99 0.84
N GLY A 273 5.20 22.39 -0.33
CA GLY A 273 6.41 21.87 -0.96
C GLY A 273 6.36 21.97 -2.47
N GLU A 274 7.52 22.09 -3.07
CA GLU A 274 7.66 22.12 -4.53
C GLU A 274 7.49 20.72 -5.12
N MET A 275 6.89 20.68 -6.30
CA MET A 275 6.77 19.42 -7.05
C MET A 275 8.16 18.91 -7.45
N PRO A 276 8.54 17.69 -7.10
CA PRO A 276 9.85 17.16 -7.45
C PRO A 276 9.95 16.95 -8.97
N HIS A 277 11.09 17.28 -9.53
CA HIS A 277 11.36 17.01 -10.94
C HIS A 277 11.32 15.52 -11.28
N VAL A 278 11.83 14.68 -10.38
CA VAL A 278 11.86 13.22 -10.56
C VAL A 278 11.64 12.53 -9.21
N ARG A 279 10.90 11.41 -9.22
CA ARG A 279 10.82 10.42 -8.14
C ARG A 279 10.82 9.01 -8.72
N LEU A 280 11.51 8.11 -8.05
CA LEU A 280 11.34 6.67 -8.27
C LEU A 280 10.18 6.18 -7.41
N LEU A 281 9.19 5.58 -8.02
CA LEU A 281 8.10 4.91 -7.34
C LEU A 281 8.32 3.40 -7.38
N SER A 282 8.06 2.73 -6.29
CA SER A 282 8.22 1.27 -6.18
C SER A 282 7.19 0.51 -7.02
N GLY A 283 7.37 -0.79 -7.16
CA GLY A 283 6.26 -1.65 -7.57
C GLY A 283 5.17 -1.65 -6.49
N PHE A 284 3.91 -1.61 -6.90
CA PHE A 284 2.75 -1.47 -6.01
C PHE A 284 2.73 -0.17 -5.19
N ASP A 285 3.36 0.89 -5.68
CA ASP A 285 3.40 2.17 -4.97
C ASP A 285 1.98 2.74 -4.73
N PRO A 286 1.72 3.32 -3.55
CA PRO A 286 0.44 3.96 -3.22
C PRO A 286 0.00 5.05 -4.18
N MET A 287 0.92 5.78 -4.83
CA MET A 287 0.60 6.76 -5.87
C MET A 287 -0.13 6.14 -7.06
N LEU A 288 0.08 4.85 -7.31
CA LEU A 288 -0.57 4.09 -8.38
C LEU A 288 -1.77 3.28 -7.88
N LEU A 289 -1.68 2.69 -6.67
CA LEU A 289 -2.72 1.82 -6.12
C LEU A 289 -3.80 2.56 -5.33
N GLY A 290 -3.53 3.77 -4.88
CA GLY A 290 -4.43 4.57 -4.07
C GLY A 290 -5.62 5.13 -4.84
N TYR A 291 -5.59 5.10 -6.16
CA TYR A 291 -6.57 5.71 -7.04
C TYR A 291 -7.02 4.74 -8.12
N ARG A 292 -8.15 5.04 -8.71
CA ARG A 292 -8.60 4.31 -9.89
C ARG A 292 -7.62 4.59 -11.05
N LYS A 293 -7.01 3.53 -11.57
CA LYS A 293 -5.88 3.62 -12.50
C LYS A 293 -6.20 4.37 -13.79
N GLU A 294 -7.46 4.28 -14.26
CA GLU A 294 -7.94 4.96 -15.48
C GLU A 294 -8.16 6.48 -15.25
N ASP A 295 -8.37 6.90 -13.99
CA ASP A 295 -8.65 8.29 -13.62
C ASP A 295 -7.43 8.94 -12.92
N ASN A 296 -6.28 8.26 -12.83
CA ASN A 296 -5.10 8.78 -12.13
C ASN A 296 -4.30 9.73 -13.04
N PRO A 297 -4.23 11.04 -12.74
CA PRO A 297 -3.65 12.04 -13.63
C PRO A 297 -2.14 11.90 -13.86
N ILE A 298 -1.42 11.20 -12.98
CA ILE A 298 0.02 10.95 -13.18
C ILE A 298 0.29 9.84 -14.19
N LEU A 299 -0.71 9.00 -14.53
CA LEU A 299 -0.56 7.85 -15.40
C LEU A 299 -1.24 8.07 -16.75
N PRO A 300 -0.49 8.37 -17.81
CA PRO A 300 -1.05 8.47 -19.14
C PRO A 300 -1.76 7.18 -19.57
N PRO A 301 -2.94 7.27 -20.21
CA PRO A 301 -3.69 6.10 -20.63
C PRO A 301 -2.90 5.13 -21.51
N GLU A 302 -2.05 5.64 -22.37
CA GLU A 302 -1.16 4.89 -23.26
C GLU A 302 -0.10 4.08 -22.49
N HIS A 303 0.32 4.55 -21.29
CA HIS A 303 1.31 3.85 -20.45
C HIS A 303 0.68 2.81 -19.51
N LEU A 304 -0.66 2.78 -19.39
CA LEU A 304 -1.39 1.97 -18.43
C LEU A 304 -0.97 0.48 -18.48
N ARG A 305 -0.88 -0.10 -19.68
CA ARG A 305 -0.49 -1.52 -19.87
C ARG A 305 0.98 -1.79 -19.59
N GLY A 306 1.81 -0.80 -19.74
CA GLY A 306 3.22 -0.86 -19.36
C GLY A 306 3.44 -0.87 -17.86
N VAL A 307 2.55 -0.22 -17.09
CA VAL A 307 2.61 -0.13 -15.63
C VAL A 307 1.85 -1.26 -14.94
N PHE A 308 0.61 -1.53 -15.37
CA PHE A 308 -0.26 -2.57 -14.82
C PHE A 308 -0.34 -3.74 -15.81
N ASN A 309 0.26 -4.87 -15.44
CA ASN A 309 0.15 -6.06 -16.29
C ASN A 309 -1.17 -6.83 -16.07
N LEU A 310 -1.42 -7.82 -16.92
CA LEU A 310 -2.66 -8.63 -16.86
C LEU A 310 -2.70 -9.58 -15.65
N THR A 311 -1.55 -9.89 -15.04
CA THR A 311 -1.45 -10.77 -13.87
C THR A 311 -1.56 -10.03 -12.53
N GLY A 312 -1.86 -8.72 -12.57
CA GLY A 312 -2.02 -7.89 -11.37
C GLY A 312 -0.72 -7.33 -10.79
N ILE A 313 0.40 -7.46 -11.49
CA ILE A 313 1.65 -6.81 -11.09
C ILE A 313 1.61 -5.32 -11.48
N VAL A 314 2.01 -4.48 -10.54
CA VAL A 314 2.28 -3.05 -10.77
C VAL A 314 3.78 -2.85 -10.74
N HIS A 315 4.33 -2.43 -11.88
CA HIS A 315 5.77 -2.27 -12.04
C HIS A 315 6.31 -1.02 -11.34
N PRO A 316 7.59 -1.03 -10.89
CA PRO A 316 8.27 0.18 -10.47
C PRO A 316 8.34 1.21 -11.60
N THR A 317 8.09 2.48 -11.28
CA THR A 317 7.97 3.55 -12.29
C THR A 317 8.81 4.77 -11.97
N VAL A 318 9.10 5.56 -12.99
CA VAL A 318 9.72 6.88 -12.88
C VAL A 318 8.64 7.94 -13.07
N LEU A 319 8.41 8.72 -12.03
CA LEU A 319 7.61 9.94 -12.09
C LEU A 319 8.54 11.10 -12.43
N ALA A 320 8.29 11.80 -13.53
CA ALA A 320 9.00 13.01 -13.92
C ALA A 320 8.00 14.13 -14.22
N GLU A 321 8.22 15.30 -13.61
CA GLU A 321 7.36 16.50 -13.77
C GLU A 321 5.85 16.18 -13.59
N GLY A 322 5.52 15.31 -12.63
CA GLY A 322 4.14 14.91 -12.32
C GLY A 322 3.55 13.82 -13.24
N ARG A 323 4.33 13.21 -14.11
CA ARG A 323 3.89 12.20 -15.09
C ARG A 323 4.75 10.94 -15.04
N ILE A 324 4.16 9.77 -15.18
CA ILE A 324 4.88 8.50 -15.31
C ILE A 324 5.44 8.41 -16.74
N VAL A 325 6.78 8.35 -16.85
CA VAL A 325 7.49 8.39 -18.14
C VAL A 325 8.26 7.11 -18.46
N ALA A 326 8.56 6.27 -17.45
CA ALA A 326 9.32 5.04 -17.63
C ALA A 326 8.99 4.02 -16.54
N ARG A 327 9.41 2.77 -16.75
CA ARG A 327 9.61 1.76 -15.71
C ARG A 327 11.10 1.68 -15.37
N TRP A 328 11.37 1.14 -14.16
CA TRP A 328 12.74 0.80 -13.79
C TRP A 328 12.81 -0.59 -13.16
N ARG A 329 13.98 -1.19 -13.21
CA ARG A 329 14.31 -2.42 -12.50
C ARG A 329 15.76 -2.34 -12.02
N GLU A 330 15.99 -2.69 -10.78
CA GLU A 330 17.32 -2.85 -10.22
C GLU A 330 17.57 -4.33 -9.93
N LYS A 331 18.77 -4.80 -10.23
CA LYS A 331 19.28 -6.10 -9.84
C LYS A 331 20.81 -6.06 -9.78
N ASP A 332 21.37 -6.39 -8.62
CA ASP A 332 22.82 -6.51 -8.38
C ASP A 332 23.65 -5.26 -8.77
N GLY A 333 23.06 -4.08 -8.53
CA GLY A 333 23.64 -2.79 -8.88
C GLY A 333 23.49 -2.39 -10.36
N LYS A 334 22.77 -3.17 -11.15
CA LYS A 334 22.42 -2.81 -12.53
C LYS A 334 21.00 -2.25 -12.55
N VAL A 335 20.83 -1.02 -13.04
CA VAL A 335 19.54 -0.39 -13.17
C VAL A 335 19.16 -0.28 -14.65
N GLU A 336 18.06 -0.90 -14.99
CA GLU A 336 17.45 -0.80 -16.33
C GLU A 336 16.31 0.22 -16.28
N LEU A 337 16.35 1.18 -17.20
CA LEU A 337 15.34 2.21 -17.42
C LEU A 337 14.64 1.93 -18.75
N MET A 338 13.34 1.69 -18.69
CA MET A 338 12.49 1.32 -19.83
C MET A 338 11.51 2.47 -20.09
N PRO A 339 11.87 3.42 -20.98
CA PRO A 339 11.02 4.57 -21.24
C PRO A 339 9.76 4.16 -22.02
N PHE A 340 8.67 4.88 -21.76
CA PHE A 340 7.41 4.76 -22.50
C PHE A 340 7.32 5.76 -23.65
N GLU A 341 8.13 6.81 -23.59
CA GLU A 341 8.16 7.93 -24.54
C GLU A 341 9.58 8.48 -24.66
N ASN A 342 9.81 9.32 -25.63
CA ASN A 342 11.11 9.97 -25.78
C ASN A 342 11.36 10.96 -24.64
N ILE A 343 12.41 10.73 -23.86
CA ILE A 343 12.81 11.54 -22.71
C ILE A 343 14.01 12.39 -23.08
N GLY A 344 13.87 13.71 -22.93
CA GLY A 344 14.94 14.67 -23.25
C GLY A 344 16.17 14.47 -22.34
N ALA A 345 17.35 14.80 -22.85
CA ALA A 345 18.65 14.58 -22.21
C ALA A 345 18.76 15.17 -20.79
N ARG A 346 18.17 16.35 -20.53
CA ARG A 346 18.13 16.96 -19.21
C ARG A 346 17.36 16.13 -18.20
N THR A 347 16.20 15.59 -18.59
CA THR A 347 15.36 14.74 -17.74
C THR A 347 16.03 13.39 -17.52
N LYS A 348 16.67 12.78 -18.54
CA LYS A 348 17.46 11.55 -18.36
C LYS A 348 18.54 11.72 -17.29
N LYS A 349 19.34 12.79 -17.35
CA LYS A 349 20.35 13.09 -16.31
C LYS A 349 19.75 13.25 -14.91
N ARG A 350 18.56 13.83 -14.79
CA ARG A 350 17.85 13.94 -13.49
C ARG A 350 17.40 12.58 -12.98
N ILE A 351 16.94 11.71 -13.86
CA ILE A 351 16.53 10.34 -13.53
C ILE A 351 17.75 9.54 -13.06
N GLU A 352 18.87 9.59 -13.77
CA GLU A 352 20.10 8.92 -13.39
C GLU A 352 20.59 9.35 -12.00
N ARG A 353 20.60 10.65 -11.70
CA ARG A 353 20.93 11.16 -10.36
C ARG A 353 19.95 10.69 -9.28
N GLU A 354 18.67 10.57 -9.59
CA GLU A 354 17.70 10.04 -8.60
C GLU A 354 17.92 8.53 -8.38
N VAL A 355 18.34 7.77 -9.39
CA VAL A 355 18.74 6.36 -9.29
C VAL A 355 19.96 6.22 -8.39
N GLU A 356 21.04 6.98 -8.66
CA GLU A 356 22.30 6.97 -7.90
C GLU A 356 22.13 7.33 -6.42
N LYS A 357 21.08 8.07 -6.08
CA LYS A 357 20.75 8.43 -4.69
C LYS A 357 20.23 7.23 -3.88
N TRP A 358 19.63 6.24 -4.54
CA TRP A 358 18.95 5.13 -3.88
C TRP A 358 19.70 3.80 -3.99
N PHE A 359 20.59 3.67 -4.97
CA PHE A 359 21.26 2.41 -5.27
C PHE A 359 22.77 2.61 -5.41
N GLU A 360 23.55 1.61 -4.98
CA GLU A 360 24.95 1.47 -5.35
C GLU A 360 25.05 1.00 -6.78
N VAL A 361 25.11 1.96 -7.71
CA VAL A 361 24.98 1.70 -9.15
C VAL A 361 26.32 1.28 -9.75
N LYS A 362 26.33 0.10 -10.38
CA LYS A 362 27.44 -0.35 -11.25
C LYS A 362 27.20 0.01 -12.71
N GLU A 363 25.95 0.01 -13.15
CA GLU A 363 25.55 0.29 -14.54
C GLU A 363 24.13 0.87 -14.58
N ILE A 364 23.91 1.91 -15.37
CA ILE A 364 22.57 2.39 -15.75
C ILE A 364 22.41 2.14 -17.25
N ARG A 365 21.38 1.38 -17.61
CA ARG A 365 21.06 1.08 -19.01
C ARG A 365 19.70 1.63 -19.38
N TRP A 366 19.67 2.45 -20.41
CA TRP A 366 18.43 2.87 -21.06
C TRP A 366 18.08 1.85 -22.14
N MET A 367 16.87 1.31 -22.06
CA MET A 367 16.33 0.42 -23.08
C MET A 367 15.72 1.26 -24.20
N GLU A 368 15.65 0.69 -25.40
CA GLU A 368 14.93 1.29 -26.52
C GLU A 368 13.41 1.23 -26.27
N ILE A 369 12.65 2.18 -26.89
CA ILE A 369 11.20 2.27 -26.77
C ILE A 369 10.52 1.18 -27.60
#